data_c0829c7a2eb3163dfa14b633363c59cb
#
_entry.id   c0829c7a2eb3163dfa14b633363c59cb
#
_cell.length_a   1.000
_cell.length_b   1.000
_cell.length_c   1.000
_cell.angle_alpha   90.00
_cell.angle_beta   90.00
_cell.angle_gamma   90.00
#
_symmetry.space_group_name_H-M   'P 1'
#
loop_
_entity.id
_entity.type
_entity.pdbx_description
1 polymer ?
#
loop_
_entity_poly.entity_id
_entity_poly.type
_entity_poly.pdbx_seq_one_letter_code
_entity_poly.pdbx_strand_id
1 'polypeptide(L)'
;MSNKIKNHKLVHGCKIGHATVVSNRIEKPGHAVPGYTMNPTSITIHNVGDDDVPGVNWYNALRSANLDGWRTASWHVTVDYNKIYQSVAFNRVAWHAGDGKNGKGNRHSIGIEHCQYSKDKEKQRKVWENSAALCVELMKEYPVIDLAHIVQHYFWTRKDCPYLLRHKRFGYDWTWYKKLVTDEQQSVQKPTTDKFTPYVVRIIVDELNIRTGPSISYEKVGELKKGDAYTIIEENNNWGKLKSGTGWISLGSKYVEKV
;
A
#
# COMPACT_ATOMS: atom_id res chain seq x y z
N MET A 1 2.80 -11.61 7.65
CA MET A 1 3.35 -11.13 6.36
C MET A 1 2.30 -10.34 5.63
N SER A 2 2.69 -9.34 4.85
CA SER A 2 1.79 -8.54 4.01
C SER A 2 1.29 -9.36 2.81
N ASN A 3 0.01 -9.27 2.46
CA ASN A 3 -0.50 -9.82 1.19
C ASN A 3 -0.26 -8.88 -0.01
N LYS A 4 0.20 -7.66 0.26
CA LYS A 4 0.51 -6.61 -0.75
C LYS A 4 1.99 -6.56 -1.11
N ILE A 5 2.83 -7.34 -0.43
CA ILE A 5 4.26 -7.50 -0.70
C ILE A 5 4.55 -8.99 -0.92
N LYS A 6 5.21 -9.32 -2.02
CA LYS A 6 5.67 -10.68 -2.34
C LYS A 6 7.10 -10.63 -2.84
N ASN A 7 7.98 -11.45 -2.27
CA ASN A 7 9.39 -11.50 -2.66
C ASN A 7 10.03 -10.11 -2.68
N HIS A 8 9.85 -9.33 -1.60
CA HIS A 8 10.36 -7.96 -1.44
C HIS A 8 9.84 -6.92 -2.45
N LYS A 9 8.69 -7.21 -3.07
CA LYS A 9 8.12 -6.40 -4.16
C LYS A 9 6.65 -6.13 -3.90
N LEU A 10 6.20 -4.89 -4.12
CA LEU A 10 4.79 -4.55 -4.10
C LEU A 10 4.04 -5.29 -5.22
N VAL A 11 2.86 -5.80 -4.91
CA VAL A 11 1.98 -6.43 -5.90
C VAL A 11 1.40 -5.35 -6.81
N HIS A 12 1.70 -5.44 -8.11
CA HIS A 12 1.19 -4.50 -9.10
C HIS A 12 -0.34 -4.49 -9.13
N GLY A 13 -0.94 -3.30 -9.21
CA GLY A 13 -2.38 -3.11 -9.27
C GLY A 13 -3.11 -3.19 -7.91
N CYS A 14 -2.46 -3.65 -6.83
CA CYS A 14 -3.10 -3.64 -5.51
C CYS A 14 -3.33 -2.22 -4.99
N LYS A 15 -4.20 -2.08 -3.99
CA LYS A 15 -4.47 -0.81 -3.30
C LYS A 15 -3.70 -0.74 -1.99
N ILE A 16 -3.07 0.41 -1.73
CA ILE A 16 -2.47 0.79 -0.46
C ILE A 16 -2.95 2.21 -0.14
N GLY A 17 -3.69 2.38 0.95
CA GLY A 17 -4.42 3.62 1.19
C GLY A 17 -5.36 3.93 0.01
N HIS A 18 -5.33 5.16 -0.48
CA HIS A 18 -6.09 5.63 -1.63
C HIS A 18 -5.42 5.31 -2.98
N ALA A 19 -4.17 4.84 -2.97
CA ALA A 19 -3.35 4.70 -4.17
C ALA A 19 -3.39 3.29 -4.77
N THR A 20 -3.24 3.23 -6.10
CA THR A 20 -2.98 1.98 -6.82
C THR A 20 -1.48 1.82 -7.03
N VAL A 21 -0.94 0.66 -6.76
CA VAL A 21 0.48 0.34 -6.92
C VAL A 21 0.85 0.13 -8.40
N VAL A 22 1.92 0.79 -8.82
CA VAL A 22 2.63 0.56 -10.07
C VAL A 22 4.02 -0.01 -9.73
N SER A 23 4.23 -1.28 -10.01
CA SER A 23 5.45 -1.99 -9.65
C SER A 23 6.13 -2.57 -10.90
N ASN A 24 6.80 -1.70 -11.65
CA ASN A 24 7.69 -2.07 -12.76
C ASN A 24 9.09 -1.59 -12.41
N ARG A 25 9.88 -2.45 -11.80
CA ARG A 25 11.14 -2.12 -11.14
C ARG A 25 12.34 -2.10 -12.08
N ILE A 26 13.39 -1.46 -11.58
CA ILE A 26 14.73 -1.53 -12.17
C ILE A 26 15.36 -2.85 -11.71
N GLU A 27 15.36 -3.85 -12.57
CA GLU A 27 15.87 -5.20 -12.23
C GLU A 27 17.40 -5.29 -12.31
N LYS A 28 18.02 -4.55 -13.23
CA LYS A 28 19.48 -4.54 -13.41
C LYS A 28 20.13 -3.37 -12.67
N PRO A 29 21.30 -3.59 -12.02
CA PRO A 29 22.12 -2.49 -11.54
C PRO A 29 22.50 -1.53 -12.67
N GLY A 30 22.74 -0.27 -12.31
CA GLY A 30 23.15 0.78 -13.24
C GLY A 30 23.79 1.95 -12.49
N HIS A 31 23.77 3.11 -13.06
CA HIS A 31 24.41 4.29 -12.49
C HIS A 31 23.76 4.74 -11.18
N ALA A 32 22.42 4.67 -11.06
CA ALA A 32 21.70 5.13 -9.89
C ALA A 32 21.41 4.02 -8.87
N VAL A 33 21.12 2.79 -9.34
CA VAL A 33 20.76 1.66 -8.49
C VAL A 33 21.93 0.68 -8.39
N PRO A 34 22.57 0.55 -7.22
CA PRO A 34 23.71 -0.35 -7.05
C PRO A 34 23.26 -1.84 -7.05
N GLY A 35 24.23 -2.72 -7.29
CA GLY A 35 24.01 -4.17 -7.34
C GLY A 35 23.98 -4.87 -5.97
N TYR A 36 23.96 -4.12 -4.86
CA TYR A 36 24.03 -4.71 -3.52
C TYR A 36 22.65 -5.12 -3.01
N THR A 37 22.62 -6.22 -2.27
CA THR A 37 21.46 -6.63 -1.48
C THR A 37 21.48 -6.02 -0.08
N MET A 38 20.31 -5.95 0.56
CA MET A 38 20.17 -5.52 1.95
C MET A 38 19.06 -6.30 2.66
N ASN A 39 19.15 -6.32 4.00
CA ASN A 39 18.04 -6.68 4.87
C ASN A 39 17.56 -5.37 5.51
N PRO A 40 16.38 -4.85 5.16
CA PRO A 40 15.92 -3.59 5.67
C PRO A 40 15.58 -3.68 7.16
N THR A 41 16.06 -2.68 7.91
CA THR A 41 15.80 -2.53 9.36
C THR A 41 15.16 -1.20 9.70
N SER A 42 14.96 -0.33 8.70
CA SER A 42 14.33 0.98 8.88
C SER A 42 13.65 1.47 7.60
N ILE A 43 12.83 2.50 7.74
CA ILE A 43 12.20 3.23 6.64
C ILE A 43 12.65 4.69 6.75
N THR A 44 13.11 5.26 5.66
CA THR A 44 13.45 6.69 5.59
C THR A 44 12.43 7.43 4.74
N ILE A 45 11.82 8.44 5.32
CA ILE A 45 10.87 9.31 4.64
C ILE A 45 11.59 10.53 4.08
N HIS A 46 11.32 10.78 2.80
CA HIS A 46 11.78 11.93 2.04
C HIS A 46 10.60 12.69 1.46
N ASN A 47 10.84 13.85 0.90
CA ASN A 47 10.00 14.42 -0.15
C ASN A 47 10.85 14.81 -1.35
N VAL A 48 10.29 14.69 -2.53
CA VAL A 48 10.90 15.13 -3.79
C VAL A 48 11.20 16.64 -3.76
N GLY A 49 12.17 17.08 -4.57
CA GLY A 49 12.62 18.47 -4.53
C GLY A 49 11.65 19.46 -5.18
N ASP A 50 10.86 19.01 -6.17
CA ASP A 50 10.01 19.89 -6.97
C ASP A 50 8.55 19.77 -6.55
N ASP A 51 7.85 20.91 -6.57
CA ASP A 51 6.46 21.04 -6.18
C ASP A 51 5.54 20.78 -7.38
N ASP A 52 4.39 20.15 -7.13
CA ASP A 52 3.34 19.84 -8.12
C ASP A 52 3.80 18.99 -9.32
N VAL A 53 4.82 18.14 -9.09
CA VAL A 53 5.31 17.19 -10.11
C VAL A 53 4.73 15.80 -9.84
N PRO A 54 3.98 15.20 -10.80
CA PRO A 54 3.39 13.88 -10.65
C PRO A 54 4.43 12.79 -10.38
N GLY A 55 4.07 11.80 -9.56
CA GLY A 55 4.95 10.71 -9.16
C GLY A 55 5.49 9.87 -10.32
N VAL A 56 4.78 9.80 -11.44
CA VAL A 56 5.23 9.11 -12.65
C VAL A 56 6.50 9.75 -13.24
N ASN A 57 6.66 11.07 -13.12
CA ASN A 57 7.84 11.78 -13.62
C ASN A 57 9.09 11.38 -12.82
N TRP A 58 8.98 11.32 -11.50
CA TRP A 58 10.04 10.86 -10.61
C TRP A 58 10.41 9.40 -10.84
N TYR A 59 9.39 8.57 -11.04
CA TYR A 59 9.56 7.16 -11.38
C TYR A 59 10.33 6.99 -12.71
N ASN A 60 9.97 7.73 -13.75
CA ASN A 60 10.66 7.69 -15.05
C ASN A 60 12.05 8.31 -14.97
N ALA A 61 12.23 9.43 -14.23
CA ALA A 61 13.51 10.08 -14.02
C ALA A 61 14.53 9.14 -13.37
N LEU A 62 14.12 8.35 -12.37
CA LEU A 62 15.03 7.36 -11.76
C LEU A 62 15.43 6.25 -12.75
N ARG A 63 14.52 5.82 -13.60
CA ARG A 63 14.81 4.80 -14.63
C ARG A 63 15.81 5.32 -15.67
N SER A 64 15.60 6.54 -16.16
CA SER A 64 16.55 7.21 -17.07
C SER A 64 17.90 7.42 -16.39
N ALA A 65 17.93 7.93 -15.16
CA ALA A 65 19.17 8.12 -14.42
C ALA A 65 19.97 6.83 -14.23
N ASN A 66 19.27 5.70 -14.04
CA ASN A 66 19.94 4.40 -13.90
C ASN A 66 20.59 3.90 -15.20
N LEU A 67 20.05 4.31 -16.37
CA LEU A 67 20.58 3.99 -17.68
C LEU A 67 21.68 4.97 -18.10
N ASP A 68 21.41 6.26 -17.97
CA ASP A 68 22.17 7.33 -18.62
C ASP A 68 23.21 7.98 -17.70
N GLY A 69 23.15 7.74 -16.40
CA GLY A 69 24.18 8.19 -15.44
C GLY A 69 24.15 9.66 -15.05
N TRP A 70 23.11 10.42 -15.42
CA TRP A 70 23.03 11.85 -15.08
C TRP A 70 22.75 12.13 -13.60
N ARG A 71 22.37 11.08 -12.82
CA ARG A 71 22.14 11.12 -11.37
C ARG A 71 22.56 9.78 -10.74
N THR A 72 23.13 9.83 -9.55
CA THR A 72 23.49 8.63 -8.77
C THR A 72 22.51 8.32 -7.66
N ALA A 73 21.64 9.27 -7.29
CA ALA A 73 20.64 9.04 -6.24
C ALA A 73 19.54 8.08 -6.71
N SER A 74 19.09 7.21 -5.81
CA SER A 74 17.99 6.28 -6.05
C SER A 74 17.19 6.07 -4.77
N TRP A 75 15.95 5.61 -4.91
CA TRP A 75 15.02 5.31 -3.81
C TRP A 75 14.12 4.14 -4.19
N HIS A 76 13.44 3.56 -3.19
CA HIS A 76 12.65 2.34 -3.42
C HIS A 76 11.27 2.66 -3.96
N VAL A 77 10.60 3.67 -3.40
CA VAL A 77 9.20 3.98 -3.71
C VAL A 77 8.99 5.48 -3.82
N THR A 78 8.22 5.89 -4.81
CA THR A 78 7.61 7.23 -4.90
C THR A 78 6.13 7.12 -4.57
N VAL A 79 5.66 7.90 -3.59
CA VAL A 79 4.25 7.94 -3.17
C VAL A 79 3.60 9.23 -3.65
N ASP A 80 2.56 9.07 -4.46
CA ASP A 80 1.70 10.14 -4.96
C ASP A 80 0.30 10.05 -4.33
N TYR A 81 -0.55 11.04 -4.54
CA TYR A 81 -1.90 11.10 -3.96
C TYR A 81 -2.84 9.98 -4.46
N ASN A 82 -2.58 9.40 -5.63
CA ASN A 82 -3.42 8.34 -6.24
C ASN A 82 -2.63 7.13 -6.73
N LYS A 83 -1.30 7.16 -6.70
CA LYS A 83 -0.42 6.07 -7.14
C LYS A 83 0.77 5.90 -6.20
N ILE A 84 1.26 4.67 -6.13
CA ILE A 84 2.52 4.32 -5.48
C ILE A 84 3.39 3.62 -6.52
N TYR A 85 4.57 4.16 -6.79
CA TYR A 85 5.50 3.67 -7.80
C TYR A 85 6.69 2.98 -7.12
N GLN A 86 6.83 1.67 -7.26
CA GLN A 86 8.02 0.99 -6.78
C GLN A 86 9.07 0.91 -7.89
N SER A 87 10.23 1.50 -7.65
CA SER A 87 11.39 1.52 -8.57
C SER A 87 12.45 0.48 -8.22
N VAL A 88 12.68 0.21 -6.94
CA VAL A 88 13.71 -0.72 -6.45
C VAL A 88 13.08 -1.73 -5.50
N ALA A 89 13.47 -3.01 -5.59
CA ALA A 89 13.00 -4.03 -4.66
C ALA A 89 13.51 -3.76 -3.24
N PHE A 90 12.74 -4.09 -2.22
CA PHE A 90 13.05 -3.73 -0.82
C PHE A 90 14.28 -4.45 -0.24
N ASN A 91 14.74 -5.52 -0.84
CA ASN A 91 15.96 -6.22 -0.47
C ASN A 91 17.20 -5.77 -1.27
N ARG A 92 17.12 -4.63 -1.96
CA ARG A 92 18.24 -4.04 -2.71
C ARG A 92 18.57 -2.67 -2.15
N VAL A 93 19.85 -2.34 -2.14
CA VAL A 93 20.34 -1.02 -1.71
C VAL A 93 19.91 0.06 -2.70
N ALA A 94 19.57 1.23 -2.17
CA ALA A 94 19.35 2.46 -2.92
C ALA A 94 20.12 3.63 -2.28
N TRP A 95 20.54 4.61 -3.08
CA TRP A 95 21.33 5.75 -2.63
C TRP A 95 20.42 6.95 -2.33
N HIS A 96 19.81 7.00 -1.15
CA HIS A 96 18.84 8.04 -0.79
C HIS A 96 19.17 8.80 0.49
N ALA A 97 19.98 8.22 1.38
CA ALA A 97 20.20 8.79 2.72
C ALA A 97 21.35 9.79 2.79
N GLY A 98 22.21 9.85 1.75
CA GLY A 98 23.34 10.76 1.68
C GLY A 98 24.50 10.42 2.62
N ASP A 99 24.44 9.30 3.34
CA ASP A 99 25.42 8.85 4.32
C ASP A 99 26.54 7.96 3.75
N GLY A 100 26.67 7.95 2.42
CA GLY A 100 27.74 7.26 1.71
C GLY A 100 27.50 5.76 1.46
N LYS A 101 28.47 5.12 0.77
CA LYS A 101 28.36 3.72 0.32
C LYS A 101 28.16 2.72 1.46
N ASN A 102 28.72 2.99 2.63
CA ASN A 102 28.69 2.12 3.80
C ASN A 102 27.73 2.64 4.90
N GLY A 103 27.06 3.75 4.66
CA GLY A 103 26.14 4.36 5.61
C GLY A 103 24.92 3.48 5.89
N LYS A 104 24.45 3.48 7.13
CA LYS A 104 23.32 2.63 7.56
C LYS A 104 22.01 3.03 6.88
N GLY A 105 21.82 4.32 6.59
CA GLY A 105 20.65 4.83 5.89
C GLY A 105 20.54 4.24 4.48
N ASN A 106 21.62 4.26 3.71
CA ASN A 106 21.66 3.67 2.38
C ASN A 106 21.64 2.13 2.40
N ARG A 107 22.31 1.49 3.37
CA ARG A 107 22.53 0.04 3.41
C ARG A 107 21.42 -0.76 4.06
N HIS A 108 20.59 -0.13 4.91
CA HIS A 108 19.59 -0.86 5.70
C HIS A 108 18.23 -0.16 5.79
N SER A 109 18.01 0.91 5.01
CA SER A 109 16.75 1.64 5.04
C SER A 109 16.01 1.60 3.71
N ILE A 110 14.69 1.45 3.76
CA ILE A 110 13.80 1.61 2.61
C ILE A 110 13.51 3.09 2.43
N GLY A 111 13.99 3.71 1.34
CA GLY A 111 13.72 5.11 1.02
C GLY A 111 12.36 5.28 0.35
N ILE A 112 11.51 6.13 0.93
CA ILE A 112 10.19 6.51 0.42
C ILE A 112 10.19 8.01 0.12
N GLU A 113 10.00 8.37 -1.14
CA GLU A 113 9.86 9.75 -1.61
C GLU A 113 8.39 10.15 -1.69
N HIS A 114 7.99 11.16 -0.95
CA HIS A 114 6.68 11.77 -1.06
C HIS A 114 6.65 12.78 -2.21
N CYS A 115 5.69 12.69 -3.12
CA CYS A 115 5.37 13.79 -4.01
C CYS A 115 4.96 15.02 -3.21
N GLN A 116 5.31 16.20 -3.72
CA GLN A 116 5.13 17.46 -3.04
C GLN A 116 4.03 18.28 -3.71
N TYR A 117 3.03 18.69 -2.92
CA TYR A 117 1.90 19.54 -3.33
C TYR A 117 1.73 20.65 -2.29
N SER A 118 2.68 21.59 -2.25
CA SER A 118 2.74 22.60 -1.19
C SER A 118 1.60 23.63 -1.21
N LYS A 119 0.81 23.65 -2.29
CA LYS A 119 -0.35 24.51 -2.49
C LYS A 119 -1.68 23.78 -2.44
N ASP A 120 -1.66 22.44 -2.48
CA ASP A 120 -2.85 21.59 -2.45
C ASP A 120 -2.85 20.68 -1.22
N LYS A 121 -3.54 21.14 -0.17
CA LYS A 121 -3.62 20.43 1.11
C LYS A 121 -4.21 19.04 0.99
N GLU A 122 -5.23 18.86 0.14
CA GLU A 122 -5.93 17.57 0.01
C GLU A 122 -5.09 16.54 -0.74
N LYS A 123 -4.42 16.93 -1.82
CA LYS A 123 -3.47 16.04 -2.49
C LYS A 123 -2.33 15.67 -1.56
N GLN A 124 -1.73 16.67 -0.88
CA GLN A 124 -0.60 16.40 0.03
C GLN A 124 -1.01 15.49 1.17
N ARG A 125 -2.20 15.65 1.74
CA ARG A 125 -2.71 14.77 2.78
C ARG A 125 -2.84 13.33 2.30
N LYS A 126 -3.39 13.10 1.10
CA LYS A 126 -3.49 11.77 0.49
C LYS A 126 -2.10 11.13 0.26
N VAL A 127 -1.08 11.91 -0.11
CA VAL A 127 0.30 11.40 -0.20
C VAL A 127 0.76 10.85 1.14
N TRP A 128 0.55 11.59 2.23
CA TRP A 128 0.95 11.17 3.58
C TRP A 128 0.14 9.96 4.07
N GLU A 129 -1.17 9.91 3.81
CA GLU A 129 -2.04 8.78 4.14
C GLU A 129 -1.62 7.51 3.38
N ASN A 130 -1.35 7.60 2.09
CA ASN A 130 -0.84 6.49 1.30
C ASN A 130 0.52 6.00 1.80
N SER A 131 1.40 6.91 2.19
CA SER A 131 2.70 6.58 2.75
C SER A 131 2.58 5.91 4.13
N ALA A 132 1.70 6.37 4.99
CA ALA A 132 1.44 5.74 6.27
C ALA A 132 0.92 4.31 6.11
N ALA A 133 -0.02 4.10 5.19
CA ALA A 133 -0.52 2.76 4.84
C ALA A 133 0.59 1.86 4.28
N LEU A 134 1.49 2.40 3.45
CA LEU A 134 2.65 1.66 2.96
C LEU A 134 3.62 1.30 4.09
N CYS A 135 3.90 2.21 5.04
CA CYS A 135 4.72 1.91 6.20
C CYS A 135 4.16 0.74 7.02
N VAL A 136 2.85 0.69 7.23
CA VAL A 136 2.19 -0.42 7.93
C VAL A 136 2.36 -1.75 7.18
N GLU A 137 2.24 -1.77 5.86
CA GLU A 137 2.50 -2.99 5.07
C GLU A 137 3.97 -3.42 5.14
N LEU A 138 4.91 -2.47 5.16
CA LEU A 138 6.34 -2.75 5.33
C LEU A 138 6.67 -3.27 6.74
N MET A 139 6.05 -2.73 7.79
CA MET A 139 6.20 -3.24 9.16
C MET A 139 5.68 -4.68 9.31
N LYS A 140 4.61 -5.06 8.60
CA LYS A 140 4.12 -6.44 8.55
C LYS A 140 5.09 -7.39 7.85
N GLU A 141 5.71 -6.92 6.77
CA GLU A 141 6.66 -7.72 5.98
C GLU A 141 8.03 -7.86 6.66
N TYR A 142 8.46 -6.79 7.34
CA TYR A 142 9.74 -6.70 8.05
C TYR A 142 9.50 -6.41 9.54
N PRO A 143 9.23 -7.43 10.39
CA PRO A 143 8.84 -7.22 11.79
C PRO A 143 9.91 -6.56 12.67
N VAL A 144 11.16 -6.48 12.21
CA VAL A 144 12.22 -5.71 12.84
C VAL A 144 11.99 -4.20 12.76
N ILE A 145 11.15 -3.76 11.81
CA ILE A 145 10.78 -2.35 11.62
C ILE A 145 9.53 -2.06 12.43
N ASP A 146 9.65 -1.24 13.45
CA ASP A 146 8.55 -0.66 14.20
C ASP A 146 8.43 0.85 13.96
N LEU A 147 7.55 1.51 14.69
CA LEU A 147 7.36 2.96 14.59
C LEU A 147 8.64 3.76 14.89
N ALA A 148 9.55 3.28 15.76
CA ALA A 148 10.81 3.97 16.07
C ALA A 148 11.78 3.93 14.87
N HIS A 149 11.70 2.90 14.05
CA HIS A 149 12.55 2.70 12.88
C HIS A 149 12.06 3.45 11.61
N ILE A 150 10.94 4.17 11.70
CA ILE A 150 10.51 5.11 10.64
C ILE A 150 11.14 6.46 10.95
N VAL A 151 12.09 6.88 10.12
CA VAL A 151 12.90 8.08 10.36
C VAL A 151 12.81 9.08 9.20
N GLN A 152 13.17 10.32 9.46
CA GLN A 152 13.35 11.37 8.44
C GLN A 152 14.73 11.24 7.80
N HIS A 153 14.93 11.70 6.57
CA HIS A 153 16.27 11.85 5.99
C HIS A 153 17.20 12.65 6.92
N TYR A 154 16.67 13.68 7.59
CA TYR A 154 17.38 14.48 8.57
C TYR A 154 18.12 13.65 9.64
N PHE A 155 17.62 12.48 9.98
CA PHE A 155 18.23 11.59 10.96
C PHE A 155 19.65 11.17 10.55
N TRP A 156 19.87 10.90 9.26
CA TRP A 156 21.14 10.40 8.75
C TRP A 156 22.20 11.49 8.56
N THR A 157 21.85 12.59 7.91
CA THR A 157 22.83 13.58 7.42
C THR A 157 22.47 15.03 7.77
N ARG A 158 21.45 15.25 8.58
CA ARG A 158 20.93 16.59 8.93
C ARG A 158 20.37 17.37 7.73
N LYS A 159 20.21 16.73 6.57
CA LYS A 159 19.51 17.33 5.44
C LYS A 159 18.09 17.71 5.84
N ASP A 160 17.64 18.91 5.48
CA ASP A 160 16.28 19.39 5.78
C ASP A 160 15.22 18.68 4.91
N CYS A 161 14.95 17.42 5.25
CA CYS A 161 14.07 16.50 4.53
C CYS A 161 13.46 15.50 5.53
N PRO A 162 12.14 15.21 5.43
CA PRO A 162 11.17 15.72 4.47
C PRO A 162 10.69 17.15 4.79
N TYR A 163 10.93 18.08 3.89
CA TYR A 163 10.74 19.52 4.11
C TYR A 163 9.34 19.89 4.61
N LEU A 164 8.27 19.42 3.95
CA LEU A 164 6.90 19.83 4.29
C LEU A 164 6.49 19.43 5.72
N LEU A 165 6.85 18.23 6.16
CA LEU A 165 6.57 17.77 7.54
C LEU A 165 7.45 18.47 8.57
N ARG A 166 8.70 18.78 8.23
CA ARG A 166 9.62 19.48 9.13
C ARG A 166 9.21 20.94 9.34
N HIS A 167 8.64 21.57 8.32
CA HIS A 167 8.16 22.95 8.36
C HIS A 167 6.64 23.07 8.61
N LYS A 168 6.00 22.01 9.13
CA LYS A 168 4.59 21.99 9.53
C LYS A 168 3.65 22.49 8.46
N ARG A 169 3.91 22.13 7.18
CA ARG A 169 3.06 22.55 6.08
C ARG A 169 1.61 22.12 6.32
N PHE A 170 0.67 23.00 6.13
CA PHE A 170 -0.75 22.82 6.44
C PHE A 170 -1.08 22.48 7.91
N GLY A 171 -0.16 22.75 8.85
CA GLY A 171 -0.28 22.38 10.26
C GLY A 171 0.13 20.95 10.59
N TYR A 172 0.64 20.18 9.62
CA TYR A 172 1.04 18.79 9.80
C TYR A 172 2.56 18.68 9.98
N ASP A 173 3.01 18.08 11.07
CA ASP A 173 4.42 17.87 11.38
C ASP A 173 4.80 16.39 11.45
N TRP A 174 6.02 16.12 11.81
CA TRP A 174 6.54 14.76 11.96
C TRP A 174 5.81 13.96 13.05
N THR A 175 5.44 14.59 14.15
CA THR A 175 4.68 13.94 15.23
C THR A 175 3.30 13.51 14.73
N TRP A 176 2.62 14.40 13.99
CA TRP A 176 1.37 14.06 13.34
C TRP A 176 1.53 12.89 12.35
N TYR A 177 2.59 12.87 11.53
CA TYR A 177 2.83 11.77 10.59
C TYR A 177 3.05 10.43 11.31
N LYS A 178 3.81 10.41 12.40
CA LYS A 178 4.01 9.20 13.22
C LYS A 178 2.68 8.72 13.82
N LYS A 179 1.85 9.64 14.28
CA LYS A 179 0.50 9.31 14.76
C LYS A 179 -0.35 8.73 13.63
N LEU A 180 -0.30 9.28 12.42
CA LEU A 180 -1.02 8.76 11.26
C LEU A 180 -0.64 7.30 10.95
N VAL A 181 0.64 6.94 11.02
CA VAL A 181 1.11 5.55 10.89
C VAL A 181 0.54 4.66 12.00
N THR A 182 0.50 5.16 13.25
CA THR A 182 -0.05 4.42 14.38
C THR A 182 -1.56 4.18 14.21
N ASP A 183 -2.31 5.22 13.82
CA ASP A 183 -3.75 5.14 13.60
C ASP A 183 -4.07 4.13 12.47
N GLU A 184 -3.29 4.15 11.39
CA GLU A 184 -3.41 3.20 10.28
C GLU A 184 -3.08 1.77 10.74
N GLN A 185 -2.04 1.57 11.54
CA GLN A 185 -1.70 0.26 12.10
C GLN A 185 -2.82 -0.29 12.98
N GLN A 186 -3.43 0.55 13.81
CA GLN A 186 -4.56 0.17 14.67
C GLN A 186 -5.82 -0.13 13.85
N SER A 187 -6.08 0.63 12.78
CA SER A 187 -7.23 0.40 11.91
C SER A 187 -7.17 -0.97 11.24
N VAL A 188 -5.98 -1.39 10.84
CA VAL A 188 -5.74 -2.71 10.23
C VAL A 188 -5.75 -3.85 11.27
N GLN A 189 -5.39 -3.57 12.52
CA GLN A 189 -5.42 -4.54 13.63
C GLN A 189 -6.80 -4.68 14.28
N LYS A 190 -7.63 -3.63 14.22
CA LYS A 190 -9.04 -3.81 14.56
C LYS A 190 -9.61 -4.82 13.55
N PRO A 191 -10.15 -5.96 13.99
CA PRO A 191 -11.05 -6.69 13.14
C PRO A 191 -12.03 -5.64 12.64
N THR A 192 -12.29 -5.58 11.34
CA THR A 192 -13.34 -4.73 10.79
C THR A 192 -14.63 -5.10 11.50
N THR A 193 -14.89 -4.40 12.60
CA THR A 193 -16.20 -4.34 13.24
C THR A 193 -17.03 -3.28 12.52
N ASP A 194 -16.94 -3.19 11.21
CA ASP A 194 -18.13 -2.97 10.43
C ASP A 194 -18.93 -4.25 10.67
N LYS A 195 -19.77 -4.19 11.71
CA LYS A 195 -20.78 -5.22 11.93
C LYS A 195 -21.53 -5.27 10.60
N PHE A 196 -21.17 -6.27 9.78
CA PHE A 196 -21.96 -6.57 8.60
C PHE A 196 -23.40 -6.66 9.11
N THR A 197 -24.25 -5.73 8.68
CA THR A 197 -25.65 -5.76 9.07
C THR A 197 -26.27 -6.86 8.24
N PRO A 198 -26.63 -8.01 8.83
CA PRO A 198 -27.27 -9.08 8.11
C PRO A 198 -28.52 -8.56 7.40
N TYR A 199 -28.70 -8.97 6.17
CA TYR A 199 -29.89 -8.65 5.41
C TYR A 199 -30.43 -9.90 4.71
N VAL A 200 -31.68 -9.84 4.25
CA VAL A 200 -32.36 -10.96 3.61
C VAL A 200 -32.33 -10.76 2.10
N VAL A 201 -32.07 -11.84 1.38
CA VAL A 201 -32.24 -11.91 -0.09
C VAL A 201 -33.24 -13.01 -0.43
N ARG A 202 -34.03 -12.77 -1.50
CA ARG A 202 -34.91 -13.74 -2.10
C ARG A 202 -34.29 -14.28 -3.38
N ILE A 203 -34.37 -15.59 -3.59
CA ILE A 203 -33.89 -16.24 -4.80
C ILE A 203 -34.92 -16.01 -5.93
N ILE A 204 -34.48 -15.46 -7.06
CA ILE A 204 -35.34 -15.13 -8.22
C ILE A 204 -35.11 -16.02 -9.42
N VAL A 205 -34.17 -16.96 -9.37
CA VAL A 205 -33.89 -17.99 -10.36
C VAL A 205 -34.39 -19.35 -9.87
N ASP A 206 -34.70 -20.27 -10.77
CA ASP A 206 -35.23 -21.58 -10.42
C ASP A 206 -34.29 -22.37 -9.49
N GLU A 207 -32.99 -22.26 -9.75
CA GLU A 207 -31.94 -22.86 -8.92
C GLU A 207 -30.74 -21.94 -8.79
N LEU A 208 -30.19 -21.81 -7.56
CA LEU A 208 -28.97 -21.09 -7.27
C LEU A 208 -28.01 -21.98 -6.48
N ASN A 209 -26.79 -22.18 -7.00
CA ASN A 209 -25.80 -23.03 -6.36
C ASN A 209 -25.24 -22.41 -5.07
N ILE A 210 -25.10 -23.25 -4.03
CA ILE A 210 -24.31 -22.97 -2.83
C ILE A 210 -22.90 -23.54 -3.05
N ARG A 211 -21.87 -22.75 -2.69
CA ARG A 211 -20.47 -23.17 -2.84
C ARG A 211 -19.70 -23.04 -1.53
N THR A 212 -18.59 -23.76 -1.39
CA THR A 212 -17.74 -23.72 -0.19
C THR A 212 -17.03 -22.37 0.01
N GLY A 213 -17.00 -21.50 -1.02
CA GLY A 213 -16.36 -20.18 -0.96
C GLY A 213 -16.91 -19.19 -1.97
N PRO A 214 -16.46 -17.91 -1.90
CA PRO A 214 -17.02 -16.78 -2.64
C PRO A 214 -16.51 -16.67 -4.09
N SER A 215 -16.65 -17.74 -4.89
CA SER A 215 -16.30 -17.76 -6.32
C SER A 215 -16.89 -18.99 -6.99
N ILE A 216 -17.05 -18.95 -8.32
CA ILE A 216 -17.45 -20.11 -9.14
C ILE A 216 -16.40 -21.23 -9.16
N SER A 217 -15.16 -20.94 -8.77
CA SER A 217 -14.09 -21.94 -8.67
C SER A 217 -14.18 -22.84 -7.44
N TYR A 218 -15.01 -22.48 -6.45
CA TYR A 218 -15.23 -23.30 -5.27
C TYR A 218 -16.26 -24.40 -5.54
N GLU A 219 -16.13 -25.51 -4.80
CA GLU A 219 -16.97 -26.69 -4.93
C GLU A 219 -18.45 -26.34 -4.66
N LYS A 220 -19.37 -26.91 -5.46
CA LYS A 220 -20.81 -26.87 -5.23
C LYS A 220 -21.15 -27.84 -4.09
N VAL A 221 -21.78 -27.32 -3.04
CA VAL A 221 -22.20 -28.11 -1.84
C VAL A 221 -23.72 -28.18 -1.68
N GLY A 222 -24.47 -27.55 -2.55
CA GLY A 222 -25.93 -27.56 -2.51
C GLY A 222 -26.53 -26.57 -3.49
N GLU A 223 -27.85 -26.40 -3.39
CA GLU A 223 -28.62 -25.46 -4.21
C GLU A 223 -29.82 -24.91 -3.45
N LEU A 224 -30.26 -23.71 -3.85
CA LEU A 224 -31.43 -23.00 -3.32
C LEU A 224 -32.47 -22.88 -4.45
N LYS A 225 -33.75 -22.81 -4.07
CA LYS A 225 -34.88 -22.75 -4.98
C LYS A 225 -35.48 -21.34 -5.05
N LYS A 226 -36.12 -21.05 -6.15
CA LYS A 226 -36.85 -19.80 -6.42
C LYS A 226 -37.93 -19.55 -5.35
N GLY A 227 -37.98 -18.30 -4.91
CA GLY A 227 -38.96 -17.84 -3.92
C GLY A 227 -38.51 -17.94 -2.48
N ASP A 228 -37.51 -18.79 -2.18
CA ASP A 228 -36.95 -18.89 -0.82
C ASP A 228 -36.14 -17.64 -0.44
N ALA A 229 -36.17 -17.31 0.84
CA ALA A 229 -35.45 -16.15 1.37
C ALA A 229 -34.37 -16.60 2.38
N TYR A 230 -33.20 -16.00 2.28
CA TYR A 230 -32.04 -16.35 3.10
C TYR A 230 -31.33 -15.12 3.68
N THR A 231 -30.88 -15.23 4.91
CA THR A 231 -30.09 -14.18 5.56
C THR A 231 -28.63 -14.30 5.15
N ILE A 232 -28.08 -13.19 4.66
CA ILE A 232 -26.66 -13.00 4.37
C ILE A 232 -26.00 -12.40 5.62
N ILE A 233 -24.88 -12.95 6.05
CA ILE A 233 -24.12 -12.52 7.24
C ILE A 233 -22.71 -12.03 6.92
N GLU A 234 -22.26 -12.18 5.67
CA GLU A 234 -20.94 -11.75 5.20
C GLU A 234 -21.00 -11.59 3.68
N GLU A 235 -20.31 -10.58 3.13
CA GLU A 235 -20.13 -10.41 1.67
C GLU A 235 -18.66 -10.42 1.27
N ASN A 236 -18.36 -11.03 0.13
CA ASN A 236 -17.06 -10.99 -0.50
C ASN A 236 -17.21 -11.07 -2.03
N ASN A 237 -16.73 -10.03 -2.75
CA ASN A 237 -16.74 -9.98 -4.21
C ASN A 237 -18.10 -10.36 -4.87
N ASN A 238 -19.18 -9.78 -4.38
CA ASN A 238 -20.56 -10.04 -4.84
C ASN A 238 -21.05 -11.49 -4.57
N TRP A 239 -20.49 -12.13 -3.53
CA TRP A 239 -20.96 -13.39 -2.97
C TRP A 239 -21.38 -13.17 -1.52
N GLY A 240 -22.48 -13.78 -1.12
CA GLY A 240 -23.05 -13.72 0.22
C GLY A 240 -22.92 -15.04 0.95
N LYS A 241 -22.45 -15.00 2.21
CA LYS A 241 -22.41 -16.15 3.11
C LYS A 241 -23.75 -16.33 3.79
N LEU A 242 -24.30 -17.52 3.70
CA LEU A 242 -25.57 -17.88 4.31
C LEU A 242 -25.42 -18.01 5.84
N LYS A 243 -26.40 -17.46 6.58
CA LYS A 243 -26.46 -17.57 8.04
C LYS A 243 -26.52 -19.03 8.52
N SER A 244 -27.04 -19.94 7.73
CA SER A 244 -27.07 -21.37 7.99
C SER A 244 -25.68 -22.01 8.11
N GLY A 245 -24.62 -21.34 7.61
CA GLY A 245 -23.28 -21.89 7.54
C GLY A 245 -23.04 -22.86 6.38
N THR A 246 -24.07 -23.16 5.55
CA THR A 246 -23.98 -24.13 4.45
C THR A 246 -23.04 -23.68 3.32
N GLY A 247 -22.74 -22.36 3.22
CA GLY A 247 -21.80 -21.87 2.20
C GLY A 247 -22.14 -20.47 1.68
N TRP A 248 -21.72 -20.23 0.44
CA TRP A 248 -21.78 -18.95 -0.26
C TRP A 248 -22.64 -19.03 -1.51
N ILE A 249 -23.40 -17.96 -1.78
CA ILE A 249 -24.21 -17.80 -2.98
C ILE A 249 -23.83 -16.53 -3.73
N SER A 250 -24.04 -16.49 -5.05
CA SER A 250 -23.86 -15.27 -5.84
C SER A 250 -24.95 -14.26 -5.53
N LEU A 251 -24.57 -13.00 -5.31
CA LEU A 251 -25.46 -11.86 -5.04
C LEU A 251 -25.77 -11.02 -6.29
N GLY A 252 -25.41 -11.50 -7.48
CA GLY A 252 -25.75 -10.80 -8.72
C GLY A 252 -27.26 -10.56 -8.84
N SER A 253 -27.68 -9.36 -9.26
CA SER A 253 -29.08 -8.94 -9.37
C SER A 253 -29.95 -9.83 -10.26
N LYS A 254 -29.34 -10.64 -11.11
CA LYS A 254 -30.04 -11.65 -11.91
C LYS A 254 -30.37 -12.94 -11.14
N TYR A 255 -29.83 -13.14 -9.95
CA TYR A 255 -30.01 -14.36 -9.14
C TYR A 255 -30.83 -14.10 -7.87
N VAL A 256 -30.68 -12.91 -7.28
CA VAL A 256 -31.30 -12.55 -6.00
C VAL A 256 -31.81 -11.12 -6.02
N GLU A 257 -32.84 -10.85 -5.23
CA GLU A 257 -33.30 -9.52 -4.87
C GLU A 257 -33.18 -9.31 -3.35
N LYS A 258 -32.86 -8.09 -2.94
CA LYS A 258 -32.80 -7.72 -1.51
C LYS A 258 -34.22 -7.46 -1.03
N VAL A 259 -34.59 -8.02 0.14
CA VAL A 259 -35.91 -7.93 0.76
C VAL A 259 -35.84 -6.98 1.96
#